data_3fbb3269b3073c0b24e63b6d60352737
#
_entry.id   3fbb3269b3073c0b24e63b6d60352737
#
_cell.length_a   1.000
_cell.length_b   1.000
_cell.length_c   1.000
_cell.angle_alpha   90.00
_cell.angle_beta   90.00
_cell.angle_gamma   90.00
#
_symmetry.space_group_name_H-M   'P 1'
#
loop_
_entity.id
_entity.type
_entity.pdbx_description
1 polymer ?
#
loop_
_entity_poly.entity_id
_entity_poly.type
_entity_poly.pdbx_seq_one_letter_code
_entity_poly.pdbx_strand_id
1 'polypeptide(L)'
;FIAPCTTLILIFAIFPTVYSIFFAVSRVRFTGDGLKFRYVGLRNFKKLFFGSSEVQFLGRTDPVSIFGYVIFIIIVIAVLVWLWRSRKLTTWVGMIGRTISAAMAIFLSWLLCASLLSGNAIGTLYTTLFYVIVGCALQFVIGTGLAFLCSQPISGKNFFRVVFFIPLMITPLGVGYAMRMLADVTKGPFEPLLAFLGLSDWVWSADAWSARFIMMIGESWQWIPFIFICMLAALENVPNDHVEAAQVDGASSPQIFREIIWPQVLPVAVTVLLIRMIEAFKIVD
;
A
#
# COMPACT_ATOMS: atom_id res chain seq x y z
N PHE A 1 -8.88 -33.14 -15.84
CA PHE A 1 -9.60 -31.86 -15.62
C PHE A 1 -8.68 -30.71 -15.17
N ILE A 2 -7.56 -31.00 -14.45
CA ILE A 2 -6.65 -29.95 -13.92
C ILE A 2 -5.65 -29.45 -14.98
N ALA A 3 -5.31 -30.28 -15.97
CA ALA A 3 -4.26 -29.99 -16.96
C ALA A 3 -4.42 -28.64 -17.72
N PRO A 4 -5.60 -28.22 -18.20
CA PRO A 4 -5.73 -26.92 -18.86
C PRO A 4 -5.40 -25.75 -17.92
N CYS A 5 -5.86 -25.80 -16.67
CA CYS A 5 -5.60 -24.77 -15.68
C CYS A 5 -4.10 -24.69 -15.33
N THR A 6 -3.46 -25.84 -15.08
CA THR A 6 -2.02 -25.89 -14.78
C THR A 6 -1.17 -25.40 -15.94
N THR A 7 -1.56 -25.71 -17.19
CA THR A 7 -0.87 -25.22 -18.40
C THR A 7 -0.96 -23.69 -18.50
N LEU A 8 -2.13 -23.10 -18.24
CA LEU A 8 -2.29 -21.64 -18.24
C LEU A 8 -1.42 -20.99 -17.15
N ILE A 9 -1.38 -21.56 -15.95
CA ILE A 9 -0.53 -21.06 -14.86
C ILE A 9 0.95 -21.14 -15.21
N LEU A 10 1.39 -22.25 -15.82
CA LEU A 10 2.78 -22.41 -16.25
C LEU A 10 3.18 -21.35 -17.29
N ILE A 11 2.31 -21.10 -18.29
CA ILE A 11 2.61 -20.16 -19.38
C ILE A 11 2.51 -18.71 -18.91
N PHE A 12 1.47 -18.33 -18.16
CA PHE A 12 1.19 -16.92 -17.87
C PHE A 12 1.69 -16.44 -16.51
N ALA A 13 2.00 -17.35 -15.57
CA ALA A 13 2.54 -16.96 -14.26
C ALA A 13 3.97 -17.44 -14.06
N ILE A 14 4.24 -18.76 -14.21
CA ILE A 14 5.55 -19.32 -13.86
C ILE A 14 6.61 -18.92 -14.88
N PHE A 15 6.34 -19.04 -16.18
CA PHE A 15 7.29 -18.69 -17.23
C PHE A 15 7.74 -17.20 -17.13
N PRO A 16 6.85 -16.20 -17.06
CA PRO A 16 7.26 -14.80 -16.89
C PRO A 16 8.04 -14.55 -15.60
N THR A 17 7.70 -15.26 -14.51
CA THR A 17 8.42 -15.13 -13.23
C THR A 17 9.87 -15.62 -13.35
N VAL A 18 10.07 -16.79 -13.95
CA VAL A 18 11.41 -17.34 -14.20
C VAL A 18 12.21 -16.44 -15.13
N TYR A 19 11.55 -15.90 -16.16
CA TYR A 19 12.18 -14.98 -17.10
C TYR A 19 12.58 -13.64 -16.43
N SER A 20 11.75 -13.14 -15.52
CA SER A 20 12.06 -11.93 -14.72
C SER A 20 13.29 -12.14 -13.83
N ILE A 21 13.43 -13.32 -13.21
CA ILE A 21 14.64 -13.67 -12.43
C ILE A 21 15.87 -13.67 -13.34
N PHE A 22 15.75 -14.25 -14.54
CA PHE A 22 16.85 -14.26 -15.53
C PHE A 22 17.23 -12.82 -15.96
N PHE A 23 16.27 -11.94 -16.18
CA PHE A 23 16.52 -10.52 -16.47
C PHE A 23 17.22 -9.80 -15.31
N ALA A 24 16.81 -10.08 -14.06
CA ALA A 24 17.41 -9.45 -12.89
C ALA A 24 18.92 -9.69 -12.77
N VAL A 25 19.40 -10.88 -13.20
CA VAL A 25 20.82 -11.25 -13.20
C VAL A 25 21.53 -11.06 -14.55
N SER A 26 20.83 -10.50 -15.53
CA SER A 26 21.32 -10.27 -16.90
C SER A 26 21.36 -8.80 -17.26
N ARG A 27 22.22 -8.43 -18.20
CA ARG A 27 22.22 -7.10 -18.84
C ARG A 27 21.62 -7.23 -20.23
N VAL A 28 20.54 -6.53 -20.46
CA VAL A 28 19.86 -6.48 -21.76
C VAL A 28 20.35 -5.26 -22.54
N ARG A 29 20.71 -5.45 -23.81
CA ARG A 29 21.05 -4.38 -24.75
C ARG A 29 20.25 -4.56 -26.04
N PHE A 30 19.65 -3.49 -26.51
CA PHE A 30 19.08 -3.42 -27.84
C PHE A 30 20.22 -3.16 -28.83
N THR A 31 20.40 -4.02 -29.79
CA THR A 31 21.34 -3.87 -30.90
C THR A 31 20.55 -3.95 -32.21
N GLY A 32 21.09 -3.46 -33.32
CA GLY A 32 20.43 -3.51 -34.63
C GLY A 32 19.96 -4.92 -35.02
N ASP A 33 20.57 -5.96 -34.48
CA ASP A 33 20.24 -7.37 -34.73
C ASP A 33 19.24 -7.95 -33.70
N GLY A 34 18.70 -7.13 -32.78
CA GLY A 34 17.74 -7.55 -31.74
C GLY A 34 18.26 -7.42 -30.30
N LEU A 35 17.67 -8.20 -29.38
CA LEU A 35 18.00 -8.22 -27.96
C LEU A 35 19.20 -9.12 -27.68
N LYS A 36 20.27 -8.54 -27.15
CA LYS A 36 21.44 -9.30 -26.64
C LYS A 36 21.42 -9.36 -25.12
N PHE A 37 21.46 -10.58 -24.59
CA PHE A 37 21.49 -10.88 -23.15
C PHE A 37 22.93 -11.25 -22.76
N ARG A 38 23.42 -10.61 -21.70
CA ARG A 38 24.70 -10.96 -21.08
C ARG A 38 24.48 -11.22 -19.61
N TYR A 39 24.77 -12.43 -19.14
CA TYR A 39 24.73 -12.75 -17.72
C TYR A 39 25.75 -11.92 -16.94
N VAL A 40 25.32 -11.25 -15.87
CA VAL A 40 26.15 -10.35 -15.05
C VAL A 40 26.07 -10.71 -13.55
N GLY A 41 25.36 -11.76 -13.18
CA GLY A 41 25.17 -12.18 -11.80
C GLY A 41 24.51 -11.08 -10.96
N LEU A 42 24.97 -10.88 -9.73
CA LEU A 42 24.40 -9.90 -8.78
C LEU A 42 24.86 -8.45 -9.04
N ARG A 43 25.49 -8.14 -10.17
CA ARG A 43 26.00 -6.81 -10.47
C ARG A 43 24.88 -5.75 -10.54
N ASN A 44 23.71 -6.12 -11.03
CA ASN A 44 22.55 -5.21 -11.08
C ASN A 44 22.10 -4.84 -9.66
N PHE A 45 22.04 -5.80 -8.75
CA PHE A 45 21.72 -5.57 -7.34
C PHE A 45 22.80 -4.72 -6.65
N LYS A 46 24.09 -5.02 -6.89
CA LYS A 46 25.17 -4.21 -6.35
C LYS A 46 25.11 -2.75 -6.85
N LYS A 47 24.72 -2.54 -8.10
CA LYS A 47 24.54 -1.20 -8.66
C LYS A 47 23.36 -0.47 -8.02
N LEU A 48 22.29 -1.19 -7.69
CA LEU A 48 21.07 -0.66 -7.07
C LEU A 48 21.31 -0.23 -5.62
N PHE A 49 22.03 -1.05 -4.83
CA PHE A 49 22.20 -0.83 -3.39
C PHE A 49 23.48 -0.06 -3.03
N PHE A 50 24.53 -0.12 -3.84
CA PHE A 50 25.87 0.41 -3.53
C PHE A 50 26.52 1.09 -4.74
N GLY A 51 25.77 1.54 -5.71
CA GLY A 51 26.31 2.06 -6.95
C GLY A 51 25.53 3.24 -7.54
N SER A 52 25.68 3.46 -8.84
CA SER A 52 25.15 4.64 -9.52
C SER A 52 23.63 4.82 -9.46
N SER A 53 22.87 3.81 -9.09
CA SER A 53 21.40 3.86 -8.95
C SER A 53 20.94 3.90 -7.49
N GLU A 54 21.87 3.90 -6.53
CA GLU A 54 21.58 3.92 -5.08
C GLU A 54 20.73 5.13 -4.69
N VAL A 55 21.12 6.33 -5.13
CA VAL A 55 20.41 7.57 -4.82
C VAL A 55 18.98 7.59 -5.39
N GLN A 56 18.75 6.96 -6.54
CA GLN A 56 17.41 6.87 -7.12
C GLN A 56 16.56 5.85 -6.37
N PHE A 57 17.17 4.75 -5.91
CA PHE A 57 16.47 3.66 -5.24
C PHE A 57 16.24 3.91 -3.75
N LEU A 58 17.32 4.19 -3.00
CA LEU A 58 17.26 4.40 -1.54
C LEU A 58 17.01 5.86 -1.15
N GLY A 59 17.33 6.80 -2.03
CA GLY A 59 17.32 8.22 -1.72
C GLY A 59 18.69 8.72 -1.26
N ARG A 60 18.77 10.01 -0.97
CA ARG A 60 19.96 10.61 -0.39
C ARG A 60 19.91 10.45 1.12
N THR A 61 20.91 9.80 1.69
CA THR A 61 20.98 9.48 3.13
C THR A 61 21.95 10.38 3.90
N ASP A 62 22.70 11.25 3.23
CA ASP A 62 23.64 12.20 3.82
C ASP A 62 23.38 13.63 3.30
N PRO A 63 23.53 14.66 4.14
CA PRO A 63 23.70 14.60 5.59
C PRO A 63 22.40 14.30 6.34
N VAL A 64 22.48 13.54 7.46
CA VAL A 64 21.34 13.30 8.34
C VAL A 64 21.26 14.38 9.40
N SER A 65 20.07 14.94 9.67
CA SER A 65 19.87 15.93 10.73
C SER A 65 20.04 15.30 12.11
N ILE A 66 20.46 16.08 13.10
CA ILE A 66 20.57 15.63 14.51
C ILE A 66 19.22 15.08 14.99
N PHE A 67 18.12 15.73 14.63
CA PHE A 67 16.76 15.29 14.96
C PHE A 67 16.43 13.92 14.34
N GLY A 68 16.86 13.67 13.09
CA GLY A 68 16.75 12.37 12.43
C GLY A 68 17.50 11.26 13.18
N TYR A 69 18.72 11.52 13.62
CA TYR A 69 19.50 10.56 14.43
C TYR A 69 18.83 10.24 15.76
N VAL A 70 18.32 11.24 16.48
CA VAL A 70 17.65 11.04 17.77
C VAL A 70 16.43 10.15 17.62
N ILE A 71 15.56 10.43 16.63
CA ILE A 71 14.37 9.63 16.38
C ILE A 71 14.75 8.21 15.96
N PHE A 72 15.73 8.06 15.08
CA PHE A 72 16.22 6.74 14.68
C PHE A 72 16.67 5.90 15.87
N ILE A 73 17.49 6.48 16.78
CA ILE A 73 17.95 5.78 17.99
C ILE A 73 16.77 5.36 18.87
N ILE A 74 15.76 6.22 19.04
CA ILE A 74 14.55 5.89 19.81
C ILE A 74 13.82 4.69 19.17
N ILE A 75 13.65 4.67 17.85
CA ILE A 75 13.00 3.57 17.15
C ILE A 75 13.80 2.28 17.29
N VAL A 76 15.13 2.33 17.14
CA VAL A 76 16.00 1.16 17.31
C VAL A 76 15.87 0.60 18.72
N ILE A 77 15.91 1.44 19.75
CA ILE A 77 15.71 1.01 21.15
C ILE A 77 14.34 0.36 21.32
N ALA A 78 13.27 0.96 20.79
CA ALA A 78 11.92 0.41 20.86
C ALA A 78 11.81 -0.98 20.18
N VAL A 79 12.40 -1.15 18.99
CA VAL A 79 12.45 -2.42 18.28
C VAL A 79 13.25 -3.49 19.04
N LEU A 80 14.38 -3.12 19.65
CA LEU A 80 15.21 -4.02 20.45
C LEU A 80 14.48 -4.45 21.73
N VAL A 81 13.80 -3.53 22.42
CA VAL A 81 12.96 -3.84 23.59
C VAL A 81 11.81 -4.77 23.21
N TRP A 82 11.16 -4.50 22.06
CA TRP A 82 10.11 -5.37 21.56
C TRP A 82 10.63 -6.79 21.24
N LEU A 83 11.79 -6.91 20.60
CA LEU A 83 12.45 -8.21 20.35
C LEU A 83 12.79 -8.93 21.64
N TRP A 84 13.34 -8.23 22.62
CA TRP A 84 13.72 -8.81 23.90
C TRP A 84 12.50 -9.33 24.67
N ARG A 85 11.44 -8.52 24.73
CA ARG A 85 10.19 -8.88 25.42
C ARG A 85 9.46 -10.05 24.76
N SER A 86 9.58 -10.18 23.46
CA SER A 86 8.92 -11.21 22.67
C SER A 86 9.65 -12.58 22.67
N ARG A 87 10.88 -12.69 23.20
CA ARG A 87 11.67 -13.94 23.20
C ARG A 87 11.00 -15.10 23.92
N LYS A 88 10.23 -14.82 24.96
CA LYS A 88 9.60 -15.85 25.81
C LYS A 88 8.38 -16.57 25.20
N LEU A 89 7.91 -16.14 24.05
CA LEU A 89 6.61 -16.55 23.49
C LEU A 89 6.70 -17.31 22.17
N THR A 90 7.89 -17.75 21.68
CA THR A 90 8.00 -18.19 20.28
C THR A 90 8.89 -19.40 20.05
N THR A 91 8.47 -20.20 19.04
CA THR A 91 9.27 -21.27 18.42
C THR A 91 10.46 -20.69 17.63
N TRP A 92 11.46 -21.54 17.31
CA TRP A 92 12.64 -21.16 16.52
C TRP A 92 12.31 -20.48 15.20
N VAL A 93 11.31 -20.98 14.47
CA VAL A 93 10.85 -20.39 13.20
C VAL A 93 10.24 -18.99 13.43
N GLY A 94 9.49 -18.84 14.50
CA GLY A 94 8.94 -17.53 14.89
C GLY A 94 10.02 -16.52 15.27
N MET A 95 11.15 -16.96 15.86
CA MET A 95 12.27 -16.07 16.16
C MET A 95 12.97 -15.58 14.89
N ILE A 96 13.19 -16.45 13.90
CA ILE A 96 13.77 -16.05 12.61
C ILE A 96 12.88 -15.00 11.93
N GLY A 97 11.58 -15.24 11.83
CA GLY A 97 10.64 -14.26 11.24
C GLY A 97 10.67 -12.90 11.95
N ARG A 98 10.77 -12.89 13.29
CA ARG A 98 10.84 -11.64 14.07
C ARG A 98 12.16 -10.90 13.91
N THR A 99 13.28 -11.62 13.83
CA THR A 99 14.57 -10.95 13.58
C THR A 99 14.63 -10.34 12.19
N ILE A 100 14.06 -11.01 11.18
CA ILE A 100 13.95 -10.46 9.82
C ILE A 100 13.04 -9.23 9.80
N SER A 101 11.87 -9.30 10.44
CA SER A 101 10.94 -8.15 10.49
C SER A 101 11.53 -6.97 11.27
N ALA A 102 12.28 -7.21 12.34
CA ALA A 102 12.96 -6.17 13.07
C ALA A 102 14.10 -5.53 12.27
N ALA A 103 14.90 -6.33 11.57
CA ALA A 103 15.95 -5.81 10.68
C ALA A 103 15.34 -4.96 9.56
N MET A 104 14.23 -5.40 8.96
CA MET A 104 13.49 -4.63 7.97
C MET A 104 12.94 -3.33 8.56
N ALA A 105 12.35 -3.36 9.75
CA ALA A 105 11.84 -2.17 10.43
C ALA A 105 12.95 -1.16 10.74
N ILE A 106 14.12 -1.61 11.19
CA ILE A 106 15.29 -0.75 11.43
C ILE A 106 15.78 -0.13 10.11
N PHE A 107 15.89 -0.92 9.04
CA PHE A 107 16.31 -0.42 7.73
C PHE A 107 15.33 0.64 7.18
N LEU A 108 14.03 0.38 7.25
CA LEU A 108 13.00 1.32 6.79
C LEU A 108 12.96 2.59 7.64
N SER A 109 13.14 2.46 8.96
CA SER A 109 13.20 3.62 9.85
C SER A 109 14.44 4.47 9.59
N TRP A 110 15.58 3.87 9.24
CA TRP A 110 16.75 4.61 8.79
C TRP A 110 16.48 5.44 7.54
N LEU A 111 15.90 4.83 6.51
CA LEU A 111 15.53 5.55 5.28
C LEU A 111 14.55 6.69 5.55
N LEU A 112 13.58 6.48 6.44
CA LEU A 112 12.62 7.51 6.85
C LEU A 112 13.31 8.67 7.56
N CYS A 113 14.18 8.40 8.53
CA CYS A 113 14.88 9.43 9.28
C CYS A 113 15.89 10.19 8.40
N ALA A 114 16.61 9.47 7.54
CA ALA A 114 17.62 10.06 6.65
C ALA A 114 17.01 10.88 5.51
N SER A 115 15.85 10.50 4.97
CA SER A 115 15.21 11.22 3.88
C SER A 115 14.21 12.27 4.36
N LEU A 116 13.15 11.87 5.08
CA LEU A 116 12.07 12.77 5.48
C LEU A 116 12.49 13.79 6.54
N LEU A 117 13.10 13.31 7.65
CA LEU A 117 13.43 14.18 8.78
C LEU A 117 14.67 15.04 8.52
N SER A 118 15.45 14.69 7.50
CA SER A 118 16.64 15.45 7.10
C SER A 118 16.40 16.34 5.87
N GLY A 119 15.19 16.28 5.26
CA GLY A 119 14.86 17.06 4.07
C GLY A 119 15.59 16.61 2.79
N ASN A 120 16.15 15.41 2.79
CA ASN A 120 16.88 14.85 1.66
C ASN A 120 15.93 14.31 0.58
N ALA A 121 16.46 14.09 -0.64
CA ALA A 121 15.70 13.48 -1.72
C ALA A 121 15.30 12.04 -1.37
N ILE A 122 14.00 11.75 -1.49
CA ILE A 122 13.40 10.46 -1.17
C ILE A 122 13.59 9.51 -2.34
N GLY A 123 14.03 8.28 -2.07
CA GLY A 123 14.19 7.24 -3.08
C GLY A 123 12.88 6.53 -3.44
N THR A 124 12.91 5.81 -4.57
CA THR A 124 11.75 5.05 -5.09
C THR A 124 11.26 4.01 -4.09
N LEU A 125 12.15 3.30 -3.42
CA LEU A 125 11.79 2.30 -2.41
C LEU A 125 10.92 2.90 -1.32
N TYR A 126 11.34 4.04 -0.76
CA TYR A 126 10.57 4.71 0.28
C TYR A 126 9.23 5.23 -0.24
N THR A 127 9.22 5.82 -1.43
CA THR A 127 7.99 6.30 -2.07
C THR A 127 6.99 5.17 -2.27
N THR A 128 7.45 4.01 -2.77
CA THR A 128 6.60 2.81 -2.91
C THR A 128 6.02 2.36 -1.58
N LEU A 129 6.87 2.25 -0.54
CA LEU A 129 6.42 1.84 0.79
C LEU A 129 5.44 2.85 1.42
N PHE A 130 5.63 4.13 1.18
CA PHE A 130 4.69 5.16 1.59
C PHE A 130 3.31 4.93 0.98
N TYR A 131 3.22 4.70 -0.34
CA TYR A 131 1.94 4.39 -1.00
C TYR A 131 1.34 3.09 -0.50
N VAL A 132 2.15 2.03 -0.33
CA VAL A 132 1.67 0.73 0.15
C VAL A 132 1.13 0.84 1.58
N ILE A 133 1.86 1.46 2.49
CA ILE A 133 1.47 1.50 3.91
C ILE A 133 0.37 2.55 4.15
N VAL A 134 0.65 3.81 3.79
CA VAL A 134 -0.25 4.92 4.09
C VAL A 134 -1.49 4.85 3.20
N GLY A 135 -1.31 4.59 1.89
CA GLY A 135 -2.42 4.47 0.95
C GLY A 135 -3.34 3.31 1.29
N CYS A 136 -2.81 2.10 1.53
CA CYS A 136 -3.65 0.95 1.91
C CYS A 136 -4.33 1.15 3.27
N ALA A 137 -3.67 1.76 4.25
CA ALA A 137 -4.28 2.06 5.54
C ALA A 137 -5.45 3.04 5.39
N LEU A 138 -5.25 4.13 4.63
CA LEU A 138 -6.30 5.12 4.33
C LEU A 138 -7.50 4.47 3.64
N GLN A 139 -7.23 3.70 2.58
CA GLN A 139 -8.25 2.98 1.82
C GLN A 139 -9.01 1.98 2.68
N PHE A 140 -8.29 1.27 3.56
CA PHE A 140 -8.88 0.28 4.46
C PHE A 140 -9.81 0.94 5.48
N VAL A 141 -9.39 2.03 6.11
CA VAL A 141 -10.21 2.76 7.09
C VAL A 141 -11.48 3.31 6.42
N ILE A 142 -11.34 3.97 5.27
CA ILE A 142 -12.49 4.55 4.56
C ILE A 142 -13.40 3.43 4.02
N GLY A 143 -12.85 2.43 3.33
CA GLY A 143 -13.62 1.34 2.74
C GLY A 143 -14.37 0.51 3.79
N THR A 144 -13.73 0.18 4.92
CA THR A 144 -14.37 -0.53 6.03
C THR A 144 -15.42 0.34 6.71
N GLY A 145 -15.15 1.64 6.90
CA GLY A 145 -16.13 2.58 7.44
C GLY A 145 -17.39 2.69 6.58
N LEU A 146 -17.23 2.81 5.26
CA LEU A 146 -18.34 2.80 4.31
C LEU A 146 -19.10 1.46 4.33
N ALA A 147 -18.39 0.34 4.41
CA ALA A 147 -18.98 -0.99 4.52
C ALA A 147 -19.83 -1.12 5.80
N PHE A 148 -19.31 -0.65 6.92
CA PHE A 148 -20.03 -0.64 8.19
C PHE A 148 -21.29 0.24 8.13
N LEU A 149 -21.21 1.41 7.50
CA LEU A 149 -22.39 2.25 7.30
C LEU A 149 -23.44 1.55 6.41
N CYS A 150 -23.03 0.96 5.29
CA CYS A 150 -23.93 0.29 4.36
C CYS A 150 -24.42 -1.09 4.83
N SER A 151 -23.84 -1.68 5.87
CA SER A 151 -24.36 -2.90 6.51
C SER A 151 -25.58 -2.62 7.40
N GLN A 152 -25.76 -1.37 7.82
CA GLN A 152 -26.93 -0.95 8.59
C GLN A 152 -28.20 -0.93 7.71
N PRO A 153 -29.41 -0.99 8.32
CA PRO A 153 -30.68 -0.93 7.61
C PRO A 153 -30.97 0.50 7.11
N ILE A 154 -30.14 0.99 6.17
CA ILE A 154 -30.27 2.33 5.59
C ILE A 154 -31.12 2.27 4.32
N SER A 155 -32.05 3.24 4.17
CA SER A 155 -32.84 3.41 2.96
C SER A 155 -31.91 3.78 1.78
N GLY A 156 -32.04 3.07 0.63
CA GLY A 156 -31.21 3.33 -0.54
C GLY A 156 -29.83 2.66 -0.54
N LYS A 157 -29.53 1.73 0.35
CA LYS A 157 -28.23 1.04 0.43
C LYS A 157 -27.76 0.44 -0.89
N ASN A 158 -28.67 -0.09 -1.70
CA ASN A 158 -28.34 -0.69 -2.99
C ASN A 158 -27.86 0.36 -4.00
N PHE A 159 -28.41 1.56 -3.98
CA PHE A 159 -27.93 2.66 -4.81
C PHE A 159 -26.50 3.06 -4.44
N PHE A 160 -26.20 3.23 -3.15
CA PHE A 160 -24.85 3.54 -2.69
C PHE A 160 -23.84 2.45 -3.04
N ARG A 161 -24.23 1.17 -2.96
CA ARG A 161 -23.37 0.04 -3.41
C ARG A 161 -22.95 0.17 -4.86
N VAL A 162 -23.90 0.48 -5.76
CA VAL A 162 -23.62 0.64 -7.18
C VAL A 162 -22.73 1.86 -7.42
N VAL A 163 -23.06 3.01 -6.84
CA VAL A 163 -22.30 4.24 -7.01
C VAL A 163 -20.85 4.09 -6.52
N PHE A 164 -20.66 3.49 -5.36
CA PHE A 164 -19.31 3.26 -4.83
C PHE A 164 -18.50 2.24 -5.64
N PHE A 165 -19.12 1.41 -6.48
CA PHE A 165 -18.42 0.46 -7.33
C PHE A 165 -17.89 1.06 -8.63
N ILE A 166 -18.45 2.17 -9.10
CA ILE A 166 -18.11 2.79 -10.38
C ILE A 166 -16.61 3.06 -10.55
N PRO A 167 -15.88 3.62 -9.55
CA PRO A 167 -14.46 3.93 -9.71
C PRO A 167 -13.58 2.72 -10.02
N LEU A 168 -13.94 1.54 -9.51
CA LEU A 168 -13.18 0.31 -9.75
C LEU A 168 -13.22 -0.17 -11.22
N MET A 169 -14.22 0.28 -11.98
CA MET A 169 -14.36 -0.09 -13.39
C MET A 169 -13.45 0.73 -14.31
N ILE A 170 -12.84 1.80 -13.80
CA ILE A 170 -11.96 2.69 -14.57
C ILE A 170 -10.54 2.12 -14.54
N THR A 171 -9.84 2.15 -15.67
CA THR A 171 -8.45 1.69 -15.74
C THR A 171 -7.53 2.62 -14.92
N PRO A 172 -6.46 2.09 -14.28
CA PRO A 172 -5.52 2.92 -13.52
C PRO A 172 -4.93 4.09 -14.32
N LEU A 173 -4.63 3.86 -15.60
CA LEU A 173 -4.17 4.90 -16.51
C LEU A 173 -5.21 6.00 -16.70
N GLY A 174 -6.50 5.62 -16.84
CA GLY A 174 -7.61 6.57 -16.93
C GLY A 174 -7.77 7.42 -15.68
N VAL A 175 -7.61 6.81 -14.50
CA VAL A 175 -7.63 7.55 -13.22
C VAL A 175 -6.46 8.53 -13.14
N GLY A 176 -5.25 8.12 -13.54
CA GLY A 176 -4.09 9.01 -13.56
C GLY A 176 -4.30 10.24 -14.44
N TYR A 177 -4.83 10.07 -15.65
CA TYR A 177 -5.17 11.20 -16.53
C TYR A 177 -6.29 12.07 -15.97
N ALA A 178 -7.34 11.46 -15.43
CA ALA A 178 -8.44 12.20 -14.82
C ALA A 178 -7.95 13.07 -13.65
N MET A 179 -7.14 12.51 -12.73
CA MET A 179 -6.58 13.26 -11.61
C MET A 179 -5.65 14.40 -12.07
N ARG A 180 -4.84 14.15 -13.11
CA ARG A 180 -4.00 15.19 -13.70
C ARG A 180 -4.83 16.37 -14.25
N MET A 181 -5.94 16.07 -14.94
CA MET A 181 -6.83 17.10 -15.48
C MET A 181 -7.62 17.82 -14.37
N LEU A 182 -8.10 17.08 -13.36
CA LEU A 182 -8.87 17.65 -12.25
C LEU A 182 -8.01 18.56 -11.37
N ALA A 183 -6.75 18.21 -11.16
CA ALA A 183 -5.82 18.97 -10.33
C ALA A 183 -5.17 20.17 -11.08
N ASP A 184 -5.43 20.36 -12.36
CA ASP A 184 -4.90 21.50 -13.12
C ASP A 184 -5.59 22.79 -12.64
N VAL A 185 -4.81 23.69 -12.05
CA VAL A 185 -5.30 24.97 -11.48
C VAL A 185 -5.65 26.00 -12.53
N THR A 186 -5.24 25.80 -13.79
CA THR A 186 -5.47 26.78 -14.87
C THR A 186 -6.62 26.39 -15.79
N LYS A 187 -6.91 25.10 -15.94
CA LYS A 187 -7.90 24.57 -16.90
C LYS A 187 -8.76 23.46 -16.31
N GLY A 188 -8.49 23.05 -15.07
CA GLY A 188 -9.22 21.97 -14.42
C GLY A 188 -10.60 22.41 -13.91
N PRO A 189 -11.56 21.47 -13.83
CA PRO A 189 -12.90 21.78 -13.31
C PRO A 189 -12.90 22.17 -11.83
N PHE A 190 -11.84 21.92 -11.09
CA PHE A 190 -11.70 22.35 -9.70
C PHE A 190 -11.03 23.72 -9.54
N GLU A 191 -10.65 24.39 -10.64
CA GLU A 191 -10.06 25.73 -10.60
C GLU A 191 -10.90 26.71 -9.75
N PRO A 192 -12.24 26.84 -9.92
CA PRO A 192 -13.04 27.77 -9.12
C PRO A 192 -13.03 27.42 -7.62
N LEU A 193 -12.98 26.14 -7.26
CA LEU A 193 -12.89 25.69 -5.88
C LEU A 193 -11.53 25.99 -5.28
N LEU A 194 -10.47 25.75 -6.04
CA LEU A 194 -9.08 26.03 -5.63
C LEU A 194 -8.86 27.54 -5.46
N ALA A 195 -9.41 28.36 -6.35
CA ALA A 195 -9.38 29.81 -6.25
C ALA A 195 -10.13 30.30 -5.00
N PHE A 196 -11.31 29.74 -4.71
CA PHE A 196 -12.06 30.06 -3.48
C PHE A 196 -11.28 29.71 -2.21
N LEU A 197 -10.49 28.61 -2.23
CA LEU A 197 -9.63 28.21 -1.13
C LEU A 197 -8.31 28.99 -1.04
N GLY A 198 -8.06 29.96 -1.94
CA GLY A 198 -6.83 30.72 -1.99
C GLY A 198 -5.62 29.94 -2.54
N LEU A 199 -5.89 28.88 -3.29
CA LEU A 199 -4.88 27.97 -3.86
C LEU A 199 -4.71 28.17 -5.38
N SER A 200 -5.06 29.33 -5.93
CA SER A 200 -4.96 29.65 -7.36
C SER A 200 -3.55 29.52 -7.94
N ASP A 201 -2.53 29.78 -7.11
CA ASP A 201 -1.11 29.68 -7.52
C ASP A 201 -0.47 28.33 -7.19
N TRP A 202 -1.25 27.39 -6.65
CA TRP A 202 -0.75 26.09 -6.26
C TRP A 202 -0.57 25.16 -7.47
N VAL A 203 0.66 25.00 -7.92
CA VAL A 203 1.00 24.06 -8.99
C VAL A 203 1.35 22.73 -8.37
N TRP A 204 0.40 21.80 -8.34
CA TRP A 204 0.56 20.48 -7.71
C TRP A 204 1.77 19.68 -8.24
N SER A 205 2.15 19.87 -9.51
CA SER A 205 3.28 19.18 -10.14
C SER A 205 4.64 19.82 -9.85
N ALA A 206 4.66 21.03 -9.27
CA ALA A 206 5.89 21.73 -8.93
C ALA A 206 6.56 21.16 -7.66
N ASP A 207 5.75 20.63 -6.75
CA ASP A 207 6.23 20.01 -5.52
C ASP A 207 5.97 18.50 -5.50
N ALA A 208 7.02 17.72 -5.16
CA ALA A 208 6.96 16.28 -5.15
C ALA A 208 5.93 15.71 -4.16
N TRP A 209 5.69 16.39 -3.03
CA TRP A 209 4.69 15.97 -2.07
C TRP A 209 3.27 16.20 -2.54
N SER A 210 3.01 17.37 -3.13
CA SER A 210 1.71 17.70 -3.72
C SER A 210 1.34 16.69 -4.82
N ALA A 211 2.29 16.35 -5.70
CA ALA A 211 2.10 15.33 -6.72
C ALA A 211 1.78 13.96 -6.11
N ARG A 212 2.50 13.54 -5.05
CA ARG A 212 2.23 12.26 -4.35
C ARG A 212 0.83 12.24 -3.72
N PHE A 213 0.39 13.35 -3.11
CA PHE A 213 -0.96 13.43 -2.53
C PHE A 213 -2.05 13.31 -3.59
N ILE A 214 -1.94 14.00 -4.72
CA ILE A 214 -2.91 13.90 -5.82
C ILE A 214 -2.98 12.47 -6.34
N MET A 215 -1.84 11.83 -6.56
CA MET A 215 -1.79 10.42 -6.98
C MET A 215 -2.41 9.50 -5.93
N MET A 216 -2.14 9.71 -4.64
CA MET A 216 -2.71 8.91 -3.56
C MET A 216 -4.24 9.08 -3.45
N ILE A 217 -4.76 10.30 -3.67
CA ILE A 217 -6.20 10.54 -3.70
C ILE A 217 -6.84 9.77 -4.86
N GLY A 218 -6.28 9.86 -6.06
CA GLY A 218 -6.80 9.18 -7.24
C GLY A 218 -6.80 7.66 -7.08
N GLU A 219 -5.70 7.11 -6.61
CA GLU A 219 -5.57 5.69 -6.34
C GLU A 219 -6.50 5.23 -5.21
N SER A 220 -6.63 6.02 -4.15
CA SER A 220 -7.55 5.70 -3.06
C SER A 220 -9.00 5.73 -3.54
N TRP A 221 -9.39 6.72 -4.34
CA TRP A 221 -10.72 6.78 -4.94
C TRP A 221 -11.04 5.55 -5.79
N GLN A 222 -10.06 5.03 -6.53
CA GLN A 222 -10.22 3.84 -7.36
C GLN A 222 -10.34 2.55 -6.54
N TRP A 223 -9.57 2.40 -5.44
CA TRP A 223 -9.44 1.14 -4.72
C TRP A 223 -10.26 1.02 -3.44
N ILE A 224 -10.78 2.12 -2.90
CA ILE A 224 -11.74 2.09 -1.77
C ILE A 224 -12.91 1.16 -2.05
N PRO A 225 -13.53 1.15 -3.26
CA PRO A 225 -14.62 0.25 -3.59
C PRO A 225 -14.32 -1.23 -3.45
N PHE A 226 -13.09 -1.65 -3.76
CA PHE A 226 -12.68 -3.05 -3.58
C PHE A 226 -12.75 -3.47 -2.11
N ILE A 227 -12.16 -2.66 -1.23
CA ILE A 227 -12.19 -2.92 0.21
C ILE A 227 -13.63 -2.85 0.73
N PHE A 228 -14.38 -1.83 0.31
CA PHE A 228 -15.78 -1.65 0.67
C PHE A 228 -16.62 -2.90 0.40
N ILE A 229 -16.56 -3.46 -0.82
CA ILE A 229 -17.39 -4.63 -1.20
C ILE A 229 -16.97 -5.86 -0.42
N CYS A 230 -15.67 -6.14 -0.30
CA CYS A 230 -15.19 -7.30 0.43
C CYS A 230 -15.55 -7.23 1.92
N MET A 231 -15.38 -6.05 2.54
CA MET A 231 -15.72 -5.84 3.94
C MET A 231 -17.23 -5.86 4.18
N LEU A 232 -18.01 -5.30 3.24
CA LEU A 232 -19.47 -5.34 3.33
C LEU A 232 -19.99 -6.78 3.28
N ALA A 233 -19.49 -7.59 2.34
CA ALA A 233 -19.84 -9.00 2.28
C ALA A 233 -19.45 -9.75 3.56
N ALA A 234 -18.29 -9.45 4.15
CA ALA A 234 -17.88 -10.05 5.40
C ALA A 234 -18.78 -9.65 6.57
N LEU A 235 -19.16 -8.37 6.67
CA LEU A 235 -20.06 -7.87 7.72
C LEU A 235 -21.47 -8.45 7.59
N GLU A 236 -21.98 -8.60 6.38
CA GLU A 236 -23.32 -9.19 6.14
C GLU A 236 -23.38 -10.71 6.39
N ASN A 237 -22.24 -11.38 6.39
CA ASN A 237 -22.16 -12.81 6.71
C ASN A 237 -22.03 -13.12 8.22
N VAL A 238 -21.92 -12.10 9.07
CA VAL A 238 -21.94 -12.32 10.53
C VAL A 238 -23.34 -12.77 10.97
N PRO A 239 -23.48 -13.93 11.67
CA PRO A 239 -24.78 -14.43 12.12
C PRO A 239 -25.44 -13.46 13.09
N ASN A 240 -26.69 -13.09 12.83
CA ASN A 240 -27.46 -12.20 13.70
C ASN A 240 -27.65 -12.76 15.09
N ASP A 241 -27.77 -14.09 15.23
CA ASP A 241 -27.98 -14.78 16.51
C ASP A 241 -26.90 -14.40 17.55
N HIS A 242 -25.64 -14.24 17.10
CA HIS A 242 -24.54 -13.82 17.99
C HIS A 242 -24.72 -12.38 18.48
N VAL A 243 -25.20 -11.50 17.59
CA VAL A 243 -25.42 -10.08 17.89
C VAL A 243 -26.63 -9.94 18.84
N GLU A 244 -27.71 -10.66 18.56
CA GLU A 244 -28.95 -10.66 19.39
C GLU A 244 -28.69 -11.23 20.79
N ALA A 245 -27.95 -12.35 20.89
CA ALA A 245 -27.57 -12.92 22.18
C ALA A 245 -26.77 -11.91 23.03
N ALA A 246 -25.78 -11.23 22.43
CA ALA A 246 -25.02 -10.23 23.16
C ALA A 246 -25.84 -9.00 23.57
N GLN A 247 -26.85 -8.61 22.78
CA GLN A 247 -27.79 -7.55 23.16
C GLN A 247 -28.63 -7.94 24.38
N VAL A 248 -29.08 -9.20 24.44
CA VAL A 248 -29.83 -9.74 25.60
C VAL A 248 -28.94 -9.76 26.85
N ASP A 249 -27.62 -10.05 26.67
CA ASP A 249 -26.62 -10.02 27.76
C ASP A 249 -26.24 -8.58 28.18
N GLY A 250 -26.82 -7.56 27.55
CA GLY A 250 -26.63 -6.15 27.90
C GLY A 250 -25.32 -5.55 27.32
N ALA A 251 -24.69 -6.17 26.33
CA ALA A 251 -23.51 -5.64 25.70
C ALA A 251 -23.81 -4.36 24.90
N SER A 252 -22.98 -3.35 25.04
CA SER A 252 -23.09 -2.12 24.27
C SER A 252 -22.65 -2.32 22.79
N SER A 253 -23.15 -1.49 21.87
CA SER A 253 -22.82 -1.59 20.44
C SER A 253 -21.30 -1.61 20.14
N PRO A 254 -20.44 -0.82 20.81
CA PRO A 254 -18.99 -0.92 20.62
C PRO A 254 -18.39 -2.25 21.12
N GLN A 255 -18.94 -2.83 22.19
CA GLN A 255 -18.52 -4.15 22.69
C GLN A 255 -18.91 -5.24 21.71
N ILE A 256 -20.16 -5.24 21.21
CA ILE A 256 -20.62 -6.17 20.17
C ILE A 256 -19.73 -6.09 18.93
N PHE A 257 -19.41 -4.88 18.47
CA PHE A 257 -18.53 -4.72 17.33
C PHE A 257 -17.14 -5.28 17.59
N ARG A 258 -16.51 -4.93 18.72
CA ARG A 258 -15.12 -5.29 19.02
C ARG A 258 -14.94 -6.77 19.37
N GLU A 259 -15.91 -7.37 20.09
CA GLU A 259 -15.76 -8.70 20.67
C GLU A 259 -16.46 -9.80 19.85
N ILE A 260 -17.42 -9.43 19.02
CA ILE A 260 -18.21 -10.39 18.23
C ILE A 260 -18.01 -10.19 16.74
N ILE A 261 -18.30 -8.99 16.21
CA ILE A 261 -18.28 -8.74 14.76
C ILE A 261 -16.85 -8.72 14.25
N TRP A 262 -15.98 -7.89 14.85
CA TRP A 262 -14.62 -7.69 14.36
C TRP A 262 -13.76 -8.96 14.31
N PRO A 263 -13.75 -9.84 15.33
CA PRO A 263 -13.00 -11.10 15.27
C PRO A 263 -13.44 -12.03 14.14
N GLN A 264 -14.75 -12.04 13.80
CA GLN A 264 -15.28 -12.86 12.72
C GLN A 264 -14.92 -12.30 11.34
N VAL A 265 -14.86 -10.99 11.19
CA VAL A 265 -14.52 -10.29 9.95
C VAL A 265 -12.99 -10.18 9.73
N LEU A 266 -12.20 -10.26 10.80
CA LEU A 266 -10.75 -10.10 10.78
C LEU A 266 -10.01 -10.96 9.75
N PRO A 267 -10.31 -12.26 9.55
CA PRO A 267 -9.65 -13.06 8.53
C PRO A 267 -9.85 -12.51 7.11
N VAL A 268 -11.07 -12.02 6.81
CA VAL A 268 -11.37 -11.38 5.52
C VAL A 268 -10.63 -10.05 5.41
N ALA A 269 -10.63 -9.24 6.46
CA ALA A 269 -9.92 -7.96 6.53
C ALA A 269 -8.42 -8.13 6.23
N VAL A 270 -7.77 -9.11 6.84
CA VAL A 270 -6.35 -9.43 6.59
C VAL A 270 -6.14 -9.86 5.16
N THR A 271 -6.99 -10.72 4.60
CA THR A 271 -6.89 -11.19 3.22
C THR A 271 -7.03 -10.02 2.22
N VAL A 272 -8.01 -9.16 2.43
CA VAL A 272 -8.27 -7.98 1.59
C VAL A 272 -7.07 -7.01 1.64
N LEU A 273 -6.52 -6.76 2.84
CA LEU A 273 -5.32 -5.95 2.99
C LEU A 273 -4.12 -6.55 2.28
N LEU A 274 -3.88 -7.85 2.40
CA LEU A 274 -2.77 -8.52 1.71
C LEU A 274 -2.89 -8.40 0.19
N ILE A 275 -4.06 -8.67 -0.38
CA ILE A 275 -4.31 -8.51 -1.81
C ILE A 275 -4.06 -7.06 -2.22
N ARG A 276 -4.59 -6.10 -1.46
CA ARG A 276 -4.43 -4.68 -1.78
C ARG A 276 -2.97 -4.22 -1.69
N MET A 277 -2.22 -4.69 -0.70
CA MET A 277 -0.79 -4.38 -0.59
C MET A 277 0.00 -4.93 -1.78
N ILE A 278 -0.29 -6.16 -2.23
CA ILE A 278 0.34 -6.75 -3.44
C ILE A 278 0.06 -5.88 -4.68
N GLU A 279 -1.18 -5.42 -4.86
CA GLU A 279 -1.53 -4.54 -5.98
C GLU A 279 -0.88 -3.15 -5.85
N ALA A 280 -0.76 -2.62 -4.62
CA ALA A 280 -0.13 -1.32 -4.38
C ALA A 280 1.38 -1.29 -4.72
N PHE A 281 2.07 -2.42 -4.64
CA PHE A 281 3.46 -2.49 -5.07
C PHE A 281 3.65 -2.26 -6.58
N LYS A 282 2.60 -2.37 -7.38
CA LYS A 282 2.62 -2.12 -8.83
C LYS A 282 2.42 -0.64 -9.20
N ILE A 283 2.06 0.23 -8.25
CA ILE A 283 1.71 1.64 -8.53
C ILE A 283 2.89 2.46 -9.06
N VAL A 284 4.12 2.02 -8.84
CA VAL A 284 5.35 2.73 -9.15
C VAL A 284 5.96 2.32 -10.49
N ASP A 285 5.29 1.45 -11.24
CA ASP A 285 5.70 1.04 -12.59
C ASP A 285 5.27 2.05 -13.67
#